data_ace1ae517504fe1f9d7b433122785c65
#
_entry.id   ace1ae517504fe1f9d7b433122785c65
#
_cell.length_a   1.000
_cell.length_b   1.000
_cell.length_c   1.000
_cell.angle_alpha   90.00
_cell.angle_beta   90.00
_cell.angle_gamma   90.00
#
_symmetry.space_group_name_H-M   'P 1'
#
loop_
_entity.id
_entity.type
_entity.pdbx_description
1 polymer ?
#
loop_
_entity_poly.entity_id
_entity_poly.type
_entity_poly.pdbx_seq_one_letter_code
_entity_poly.pdbx_strand_id
1 'polypeptide(L)'
;MSTSSQYVSTPKNGVAQISVANTLRDGTGTLGTVFTAGATGSRIDRLTIQATATTTAGMIRLFISNGTTTVLIREIPVLAITPAATTPAWGMDYVFDGGLILQATWTLKAGTNNAEAFNLIPTVAGDF
;
A
#
# COMPACT_ATOMS: atom_id res chain seq x y z
N MET A 1 -18.61 -13.06 20.57
CA MET A 1 -17.20 -12.63 20.44
C MET A 1 -16.35 -13.85 20.10
N SER A 2 -15.41 -13.71 19.18
CA SER A 2 -14.46 -14.77 18.88
C SER A 2 -13.36 -14.78 19.97
N THR A 3 -13.02 -15.96 20.46
CA THR A 3 -11.93 -16.14 21.43
C THR A 3 -10.65 -16.65 20.78
N SER A 4 -10.66 -16.83 19.47
CA SER A 4 -9.50 -17.28 18.69
C SER A 4 -9.14 -16.26 17.63
N SER A 5 -7.93 -16.37 17.11
CA SER A 5 -7.47 -15.55 16.00
C SER A 5 -8.42 -15.70 14.81
N GLN A 6 -8.71 -14.59 14.18
CA GLN A 6 -9.62 -14.55 13.05
C GLN A 6 -8.94 -13.85 11.89
N TYR A 7 -9.06 -14.44 10.69
CA TYR A 7 -8.57 -13.77 9.50
C TYR A 7 -9.46 -12.55 9.19
N VAL A 8 -10.42 -12.68 8.31
CA VAL A 8 -11.39 -11.61 8.05
C VAL A 8 -12.76 -12.24 7.84
N SER A 9 -13.82 -11.52 8.22
CA SER A 9 -15.19 -11.95 7.96
C SER A 9 -15.63 -11.57 6.56
N THR A 10 -15.22 -10.39 6.10
CA THR A 10 -15.62 -9.82 4.81
C THR A 10 -14.38 -9.51 3.99
N PRO A 11 -14.04 -10.35 3.01
CA PRO A 11 -12.92 -10.03 2.12
C PRO A 11 -13.17 -8.69 1.41
N LYS A 12 -12.13 -7.88 1.34
CA LYS A 12 -12.22 -6.56 0.76
C LYS A 12 -10.86 -6.14 0.25
N ASN A 13 -10.81 -5.36 -0.80
CA ASN A 13 -9.60 -4.73 -1.27
C ASN A 13 -9.82 -3.23 -1.46
N GLY A 14 -8.85 -2.57 -2.02
CA GLY A 14 -8.91 -1.19 -2.42
C GLY A 14 -8.01 -1.01 -3.62
N VAL A 15 -7.89 0.19 -4.11
CA VAL A 15 -6.97 0.50 -5.19
C VAL A 15 -6.48 1.92 -5.05
N ALA A 16 -5.19 2.13 -5.28
CA ALA A 16 -4.62 3.46 -5.41
C ALA A 16 -3.69 3.50 -6.61
N GLN A 17 -3.72 4.62 -7.31
CA GLN A 17 -2.72 4.94 -8.32
C GLN A 17 -1.94 6.14 -7.82
N ILE A 18 -0.62 6.01 -7.76
CA ILE A 18 0.25 7.10 -7.32
C ILE A 18 1.23 7.43 -8.44
N SER A 19 1.46 8.71 -8.66
CA SER A 19 2.35 9.18 -9.73
C SER A 19 3.02 10.51 -9.42
N VAL A 20 2.65 11.16 -8.33
CA VAL A 20 3.21 12.46 -7.94
C VAL A 20 4.37 12.23 -6.98
N ALA A 21 5.54 12.78 -7.30
CA ALA A 21 6.72 12.64 -6.48
C ALA A 21 6.51 13.21 -5.07
N ASN A 22 6.87 12.41 -4.07
CA ASN A 22 6.84 12.80 -2.67
C ASN A 22 8.02 12.14 -1.97
N THR A 23 9.03 12.91 -1.61
CA THR A 23 10.26 12.40 -1.00
C THR A 23 10.21 12.42 0.53
N LEU A 24 9.09 12.83 1.11
CA LEU A 24 8.96 13.04 2.55
C LEU A 24 8.64 11.73 3.28
N ARG A 25 9.13 11.64 4.50
CA ARG A 25 8.90 10.49 5.39
C ARG A 25 8.06 10.84 6.61
N ASP A 26 7.56 12.06 6.68
CA ASP A 26 6.83 12.59 7.84
C ASP A 26 5.31 12.49 7.71
N GLY A 27 4.82 11.88 6.63
CA GLY A 27 3.39 11.72 6.40
C GLY A 27 2.73 12.90 5.71
N THR A 28 3.49 13.91 5.31
CA THR A 28 2.97 15.07 4.56
C THR A 28 3.19 14.89 3.06
N GLY A 29 2.71 15.85 2.28
CA GLY A 29 2.78 15.80 0.81
C GLY A 29 1.67 14.96 0.21
N THR A 30 1.81 14.65 -1.09
CA THR A 30 0.79 13.90 -1.82
C THR A 30 0.91 12.42 -1.52
N LEU A 31 -0.15 11.84 -0.95
CA LEU A 31 -0.26 10.42 -0.65
C LEU A 31 -1.56 9.89 -1.25
N GLY A 32 -1.51 8.67 -1.80
CA GLY A 32 -2.71 7.96 -2.24
C GLY A 32 -3.26 7.09 -1.10
N THR A 33 -4.57 7.03 -0.97
CA THR A 33 -5.21 6.11 -0.02
C THR A 33 -5.38 4.74 -0.67
N VAL A 34 -4.70 3.76 -0.12
CA VAL A 34 -4.66 2.39 -0.65
C VAL A 34 -5.81 1.55 -0.10
N PHE A 35 -6.12 1.73 1.19
CA PHE A 35 -7.12 0.93 1.87
C PHE A 35 -7.70 1.72 3.04
N THR A 36 -9.01 1.63 3.20
CA THR A 36 -9.71 2.23 4.34
C THR A 36 -10.36 1.12 5.16
N ALA A 37 -10.02 1.05 6.43
CA ALA A 37 -10.59 0.05 7.32
C ALA A 37 -12.07 0.30 7.56
N GLY A 38 -12.83 -0.78 7.67
CA GLY A 38 -14.24 -0.73 7.99
C GLY A 38 -14.50 -0.44 9.46
N ALA A 39 -15.79 -0.43 9.83
CA ALA A 39 -16.24 -0.07 11.18
C ALA A 39 -15.79 -1.08 12.26
N THR A 40 -15.40 -2.27 11.88
CA THR A 40 -14.95 -3.34 12.79
C THR A 40 -13.45 -3.55 12.75
N GLY A 41 -12.71 -2.68 12.06
CA GLY A 41 -11.30 -2.86 11.81
C GLY A 41 -11.04 -3.78 10.62
N SER A 42 -9.80 -3.84 10.19
CA SER A 42 -9.43 -4.59 8.99
C SER A 42 -8.05 -5.21 9.13
N ARG A 43 -7.77 -6.18 8.26
CA ARG A 43 -6.48 -6.83 8.17
C ARG A 43 -6.03 -6.87 6.71
N ILE A 44 -4.76 -6.56 6.48
CA ILE A 44 -4.11 -6.65 5.18
C ILE A 44 -2.94 -7.62 5.29
N ASP A 45 -2.90 -8.66 4.46
CA ASP A 45 -1.79 -9.60 4.44
C ASP A 45 -0.84 -9.37 3.28
N ARG A 46 -1.36 -8.95 2.14
CA ARG A 46 -0.56 -8.76 0.93
C ARG A 46 -0.96 -7.52 0.17
N LEU A 47 0.03 -6.78 -0.28
CA LEU A 47 -0.12 -5.61 -1.13
C LEU A 47 0.61 -5.87 -2.45
N THR A 48 -0.13 -5.83 -3.55
CA THR A 48 0.47 -5.93 -4.89
C THR A 48 0.78 -4.53 -5.41
N ILE A 49 2.02 -4.32 -5.81
CA ILE A 49 2.49 -3.05 -6.36
C ILE A 49 2.94 -3.30 -7.79
N GLN A 50 2.41 -2.55 -8.73
CA GLN A 50 2.72 -2.70 -10.15
C GLN A 50 2.98 -1.35 -10.79
N ALA A 51 4.17 -1.16 -11.35
CA ALA A 51 4.46 -0.01 -12.18
C ALA A 51 3.77 -0.16 -13.54
N THR A 52 3.40 0.94 -14.14
CA THR A 52 2.71 0.94 -15.45
C THR A 52 3.58 1.45 -16.58
N ALA A 53 4.80 1.88 -16.29
CA ALA A 53 5.74 2.42 -17.26
C ALA A 53 7.17 2.24 -16.76
N THR A 54 8.13 2.88 -17.41
CA THR A 54 9.53 2.86 -17.02
C THR A 54 9.71 3.38 -15.60
N THR A 55 10.53 2.66 -14.82
CA THR A 55 10.92 3.08 -13.48
C THR A 55 12.41 3.36 -13.42
N THR A 56 12.80 4.23 -12.51
CA THR A 56 14.17 4.49 -12.13
C THR A 56 14.36 4.08 -10.67
N ALA A 57 15.59 4.00 -10.19
CA ALA A 57 15.84 3.65 -8.79
C ALA A 57 15.11 4.66 -7.88
N GLY A 58 14.23 4.15 -7.05
CA GLY A 58 13.36 4.98 -6.20
C GLY A 58 12.84 4.21 -5.02
N MET A 59 11.73 4.69 -4.47
CA MET A 59 11.17 4.16 -3.25
C MET A 59 9.64 4.30 -3.25
N ILE A 60 8.95 3.26 -2.84
CA ILE A 60 7.54 3.35 -2.45
C ILE A 60 7.50 3.39 -0.93
N ARG A 61 6.81 4.37 -0.37
CA ARG A 61 6.67 4.52 1.08
C ARG A 61 5.24 4.27 1.50
N LEU A 62 5.08 3.45 2.54
CA LEU A 62 3.77 3.10 3.08
C LEU A 62 3.57 3.79 4.43
N PHE A 63 2.38 4.34 4.62
CA PHE A 63 2.00 5.09 5.82
C PHE A 63 0.69 4.56 6.39
N ILE A 64 0.55 4.63 7.70
CA ILE A 64 -0.74 4.43 8.38
C ILE A 64 -1.22 5.79 8.87
N SER A 65 -2.50 6.07 8.69
CA SER A 65 -3.15 7.28 9.19
C SER A 65 -4.37 6.93 10.03
N ASN A 66 -4.47 7.58 11.18
CA ASN A 66 -5.67 7.49 12.03
C ASN A 66 -6.63 8.67 11.82
N GLY A 67 -6.40 9.46 10.77
CA GLY A 67 -7.19 10.66 10.47
C GLY A 67 -6.58 11.95 11.04
N THR A 68 -5.76 11.84 12.07
CA THR A 68 -5.08 12.98 12.70
C THR A 68 -3.57 12.91 12.47
N THR A 69 -2.99 11.73 12.64
CA THR A 69 -1.56 11.49 12.52
C THR A 69 -1.30 10.47 11.43
N THR A 70 -0.36 10.75 10.55
CA THR A 70 0.09 9.85 9.48
C THR A 70 1.56 9.54 9.70
N VAL A 71 1.90 8.25 9.79
CA VAL A 71 3.25 7.81 10.11
C VAL A 71 3.76 6.79 9.11
N LEU A 72 5.05 6.85 8.82
CA LEU A 72 5.72 5.90 7.93
C LEU A 72 5.84 4.55 8.61
N ILE A 73 5.51 3.47 7.89
CA ILE A 73 5.66 2.10 8.41
C ILE A 73 6.64 1.27 7.60
N ARG A 74 6.77 1.49 6.31
CA ARG A 74 7.67 0.72 5.43
C ARG A 74 8.18 1.56 4.28
N GLU A 75 9.38 1.23 3.83
CA GLU A 75 9.95 1.73 2.58
C GLU A 75 10.33 0.54 1.71
N ILE A 76 9.89 0.57 0.45
CA ILE A 76 10.09 -0.53 -0.50
C ILE A 76 10.92 0.01 -1.67
N PRO A 77 12.14 -0.50 -1.91
CA PRO A 77 12.96 0.00 -3.00
C PRO A 77 12.38 -0.39 -4.36
N VAL A 78 12.43 0.54 -5.30
CA VAL A 78 12.03 0.34 -6.69
C VAL A 78 13.26 0.24 -7.56
N LEU A 79 13.32 -0.81 -8.37
CA LEU A 79 14.43 -1.02 -9.30
C LEU A 79 14.17 -0.30 -10.63
N ALA A 80 15.23 0.08 -11.32
CA ALA A 80 15.14 0.68 -12.65
C ALA A 80 14.82 -0.42 -13.67
N ILE A 81 13.67 -0.33 -14.32
CA ILE A 81 13.23 -1.25 -15.37
C ILE A 81 12.55 -0.45 -16.49
N THR A 82 12.95 -0.72 -17.73
CA THR A 82 12.26 -0.20 -18.92
C THR A 82 11.43 -1.33 -19.51
N PRO A 83 10.10 -1.28 -19.42
CA PRO A 83 9.26 -2.34 -19.97
C PRO A 83 9.24 -2.32 -21.50
N ALA A 84 8.98 -3.48 -22.07
CA ALA A 84 8.83 -3.70 -23.51
C ALA A 84 7.75 -4.75 -23.72
N ALA A 85 7.45 -5.10 -24.97
CA ALA A 85 6.40 -6.09 -25.27
C ALA A 85 6.60 -7.43 -24.56
N THR A 86 7.86 -7.82 -24.28
CA THR A 86 8.19 -9.08 -23.62
C THR A 86 8.95 -8.88 -22.31
N THR A 87 9.09 -7.65 -21.85
CA THR A 87 9.74 -7.30 -20.58
C THR A 87 8.70 -6.63 -19.69
N PRO A 88 8.29 -7.24 -18.57
CA PRO A 88 7.30 -6.63 -17.70
C PRO A 88 7.86 -5.39 -17.00
N ALA A 89 6.97 -4.46 -16.69
CA ALA A 89 7.31 -3.34 -15.83
C ALA A 89 7.61 -3.84 -14.40
N TRP A 90 8.26 -3.00 -13.60
CA TRP A 90 8.57 -3.35 -12.22
C TRP A 90 7.29 -3.63 -11.43
N GLY A 91 7.33 -4.66 -10.62
CA GLY A 91 6.24 -4.98 -9.72
C GLY A 91 6.68 -5.95 -8.65
N MET A 92 5.93 -6.01 -7.57
CA MET A 92 6.16 -6.97 -6.50
C MET A 92 4.92 -7.12 -5.64
N ASP A 93 4.86 -8.24 -4.90
CA ASP A 93 3.92 -8.43 -3.82
C ASP A 93 4.63 -8.19 -2.49
N TYR A 94 4.13 -7.25 -1.71
CA TYR A 94 4.63 -7.01 -0.36
C TYR A 94 3.74 -7.76 0.64
N VAL A 95 4.36 -8.64 1.42
CA VAL A 95 3.65 -9.43 2.42
C VAL A 95 3.86 -8.79 3.79
N PHE A 96 2.77 -8.43 4.46
CA PHE A 96 2.82 -8.01 5.84
C PHE A 96 2.87 -9.26 6.73
N ASP A 97 4.05 -9.56 7.25
CA ASP A 97 4.27 -10.74 8.06
C ASP A 97 3.38 -10.71 9.30
N GLY A 98 2.53 -11.73 9.45
CA GLY A 98 1.53 -11.79 10.51
C GLY A 98 0.29 -10.93 10.26
N GLY A 99 0.24 -10.20 9.16
CA GLY A 99 -0.85 -9.29 8.80
C GLY A 99 -0.70 -7.90 9.39
N LEU A 100 -1.18 -6.90 8.67
CA LEU A 100 -1.26 -5.53 9.14
C LEU A 100 -2.69 -5.28 9.65
N ILE A 101 -2.81 -4.95 10.92
CA ILE A 101 -4.10 -4.64 11.52
C ILE A 101 -4.34 -3.13 11.45
N LEU A 102 -5.48 -2.73 10.94
CA LEU A 102 -5.96 -1.35 10.96
C LEU A 102 -7.19 -1.27 11.84
N GLN A 103 -7.21 -0.33 12.76
CA GLN A 103 -8.39 -0.06 13.57
C GLN A 103 -9.49 0.57 12.71
N ALA A 104 -10.70 0.61 13.25
CA ALA A 104 -11.85 1.16 12.55
C ALA A 104 -11.54 2.53 11.93
N THR A 105 -11.81 2.69 10.65
CA THR A 105 -11.67 3.90 9.85
C THR A 105 -10.23 4.35 9.56
N TRP A 106 -9.21 3.67 10.09
CA TRP A 106 -7.82 3.99 9.77
C TRP A 106 -7.53 3.66 8.31
N THR A 107 -6.49 4.29 7.75
CA THR A 107 -6.14 4.10 6.34
C THR A 107 -4.69 3.69 6.17
N LEU A 108 -4.44 2.89 5.13
CA LEU A 108 -3.11 2.65 4.59
C LEU A 108 -2.92 3.60 3.41
N LYS A 109 -1.86 4.39 3.45
CA LYS A 109 -1.52 5.35 2.40
C LYS A 109 -0.16 5.04 1.82
N ALA A 110 0.08 5.53 0.61
CA ALA A 110 1.34 5.32 -0.08
C ALA A 110 1.78 6.55 -0.86
N GLY A 111 3.10 6.70 -0.98
CA GLY A 111 3.72 7.71 -1.81
C GLY A 111 4.85 7.13 -2.64
N THR A 112 5.19 7.77 -3.74
CA THR A 112 6.31 7.41 -4.59
C THR A 112 7.38 8.48 -4.55
N ASN A 113 8.64 8.07 -4.43
CA ASN A 113 9.77 9.01 -4.42
C ASN A 113 9.92 9.73 -5.76
N ASN A 114 9.72 9.02 -6.85
CA ASN A 114 9.86 9.54 -8.20
C ASN A 114 8.48 9.75 -8.84
N ALA A 115 8.37 10.69 -9.77
CA ALA A 115 7.13 10.96 -10.51
C ALA A 115 6.91 9.86 -11.56
N GLU A 116 6.64 8.65 -11.09
CA GLU A 116 6.39 7.45 -11.90
C GLU A 116 5.09 6.80 -11.43
N ALA A 117 4.38 6.17 -12.35
CA ALA A 117 3.03 5.67 -12.07
C ALA A 117 3.05 4.25 -11.52
N PHE A 118 2.38 4.05 -10.39
CA PHE A 118 2.23 2.75 -9.73
C PHE A 118 0.78 2.51 -9.35
N ASN A 119 0.34 1.26 -9.53
CA ASN A 119 -0.91 0.77 -8.98
C ASN A 119 -0.62 -0.03 -7.71
N LEU A 120 -1.36 0.24 -6.66
CA LEU A 120 -1.24 -0.47 -5.38
C LEU A 120 -2.60 -1.06 -5.01
N ILE A 121 -2.64 -2.36 -4.81
CA ILE A 121 -3.88 -3.08 -4.53
C ILE A 121 -3.61 -4.05 -3.37
N PRO A 122 -4.32 -3.92 -2.24
CA PRO A 122 -4.33 -4.97 -1.21
C PRO A 122 -5.05 -6.20 -1.77
N THR A 123 -4.29 -7.22 -2.17
CA THR A 123 -4.84 -8.39 -2.84
C THR A 123 -5.30 -9.47 -1.88
N VAL A 124 -4.82 -9.44 -0.63
CA VAL A 124 -5.30 -10.32 0.45
C VAL A 124 -5.61 -9.43 1.65
N ALA A 125 -6.87 -9.10 1.82
CA ALA A 125 -7.31 -8.17 2.86
C ALA A 125 -8.81 -8.31 3.11
N GLY A 126 -9.28 -7.69 4.18
CA GLY A 126 -10.71 -7.62 4.48
C GLY A 126 -10.99 -6.99 5.83
N ASP A 127 -12.27 -6.89 6.11
CA ASP A 127 -12.78 -6.38 7.39
C ASP A 127 -13.06 -7.54 8.35
N PHE A 128 -12.84 -7.28 9.61
CA PHE A 128 -13.21 -8.23 10.68
C PHE A 128 -14.71 -8.32 10.87
#